data_2af7c69dfcd79eecd43a7d5e64d66996
#
_entry.id   2af7c69dfcd79eecd43a7d5e64d66996
#
_cell.length_a   1.000
_cell.length_b   1.000
_cell.length_c   1.000
_cell.angle_alpha   90.00
_cell.angle_beta   90.00
_cell.angle_gamma   90.00
#
_symmetry.space_group_name_H-M   'P 1'
#
loop_
_entity.id
_entity.type
_entity.pdbx_description
1 polymer ?
#
loop_
_entity_poly.entity_id
_entity_poly.type
_entity_poly.pdbx_seq_one_letter_code
_entity_poly.pdbx_strand_id
1 'polypeptide(L)'
;MKDQITKLKLRDWTETKAHSSWQIFKIMAEFVQGFETLAKIGPCISIFGSARTKPGHKYYELTVEIAKKLAEEGFGIITGGGPGIMEAANKGASLAGGNSVGLNIDLPFEQNENPFIDRDKSLDFDYFFVRKVMFTKYAQGFIMMPGGWGTMDEFFEVATLIQTRKFTQTPMICMGSAYWNGLFDWMRTIMLETESNLSPGDLEMIKIFDTVDEVVAYLQEFYTHNKLQPNF
;
A
#
# COMPACT_ATOMS: atom_id res chain seq x y z
N MET A 1 -22.13 26.31 -43.31
CA MET A 1 -20.99 25.74 -42.53
C MET A 1 -21.46 24.42 -41.97
N LYS A 2 -21.09 23.31 -42.62
CA LYS A 2 -21.43 21.96 -42.14
C LYS A 2 -20.34 21.54 -41.19
N ASP A 3 -20.71 21.27 -39.94
CA ASP A 3 -19.83 20.72 -38.91
C ASP A 3 -19.19 19.43 -39.40
N GLN A 4 -17.90 19.48 -39.63
CA GLN A 4 -17.10 18.26 -39.76
C GLN A 4 -16.89 17.70 -38.37
N ILE A 5 -17.80 16.84 -37.93
CA ILE A 5 -17.54 15.97 -36.80
C ILE A 5 -16.40 15.06 -37.22
N THR A 6 -15.23 15.28 -36.68
CA THR A 6 -14.07 14.41 -36.86
C THR A 6 -14.45 13.05 -36.29
N LYS A 7 -14.80 12.10 -37.16
CA LYS A 7 -14.98 10.72 -36.75
C LYS A 7 -13.69 10.22 -36.15
N LEU A 8 -13.66 9.95 -34.85
CA LEU A 8 -12.59 9.19 -34.21
C LEU A 8 -12.39 7.92 -35.04
N LYS A 9 -11.21 7.78 -35.66
CA LYS A 9 -10.81 6.53 -36.30
C LYS A 9 -10.65 5.51 -35.17
N LEU A 10 -11.65 4.67 -35.00
CA LEU A 10 -11.52 3.50 -34.14
C LEU A 10 -10.37 2.65 -34.68
N ARG A 11 -9.36 2.40 -33.87
CA ARG A 11 -8.30 1.44 -34.22
C ARG A 11 -8.95 0.09 -34.56
N ASP A 12 -8.39 -0.58 -35.53
CA ASP A 12 -8.86 -1.91 -35.89
C ASP A 12 -8.65 -2.87 -34.71
N TRP A 13 -9.74 -3.35 -34.12
CA TRP A 13 -9.74 -4.26 -32.97
C TRP A 13 -9.06 -5.61 -33.28
N THR A 14 -8.87 -5.94 -34.54
CA THR A 14 -8.21 -7.19 -34.97
C THR A 14 -6.70 -7.16 -34.72
N GLU A 15 -6.03 -6.02 -34.85
CA GLU A 15 -4.61 -5.87 -34.46
C GLU A 15 -4.40 -5.92 -32.95
N THR A 16 -5.43 -5.55 -32.17
CA THR A 16 -5.37 -5.51 -30.70
C THR A 16 -5.34 -6.91 -30.08
N LYS A 17 -5.89 -7.93 -30.73
CA LYS A 17 -6.00 -9.29 -30.17
C LYS A 17 -4.63 -9.98 -29.97
N ALA A 18 -3.69 -9.83 -30.90
CA ALA A 18 -2.36 -10.44 -30.78
C ALA A 18 -1.56 -9.81 -29.64
N HIS A 19 -1.64 -8.48 -29.48
CA HIS A 19 -1.03 -7.77 -28.35
C HIS A 19 -1.62 -8.19 -27.01
N SER A 20 -2.95 -8.40 -26.93
CA SER A 20 -3.62 -8.80 -25.69
C SER A 20 -3.17 -10.17 -25.19
N SER A 21 -2.91 -11.14 -26.09
CA SER A 21 -2.46 -12.47 -25.69
C SER A 21 -1.05 -12.45 -25.07
N TRP A 22 -0.11 -11.69 -25.66
CA TRP A 22 1.22 -11.51 -25.10
C TRP A 22 1.20 -10.75 -23.78
N GLN A 23 0.30 -9.80 -23.63
CA GLN A 23 0.11 -9.05 -22.38
C GLN A 23 -0.31 -9.96 -21.22
N ILE A 24 -1.19 -10.96 -21.50
CA ILE A 24 -1.58 -11.95 -20.48
C ILE A 24 -0.36 -12.72 -19.95
N PHE A 25 0.54 -13.15 -20.81
CA PHE A 25 1.76 -13.85 -20.39
C PHE A 25 2.68 -12.97 -19.54
N LYS A 26 2.82 -11.68 -19.85
CA LYS A 26 3.58 -10.74 -19.03
C LYS A 26 2.94 -10.56 -17.65
N ILE A 27 1.63 -10.38 -17.59
CA ILE A 27 0.89 -10.28 -16.34
C ILE A 27 1.09 -11.54 -15.48
N MET A 28 0.97 -12.73 -16.10
CA MET A 28 1.21 -14.00 -15.39
C MET A 28 2.65 -14.11 -14.88
N ALA A 29 3.63 -13.67 -15.66
CA ALA A 29 5.04 -13.70 -15.25
C ALA A 29 5.29 -12.83 -14.03
N GLU A 30 4.72 -11.61 -13.96
CA GLU A 30 4.81 -10.75 -12.78
C GLU A 30 4.15 -11.37 -11.55
N PHE A 31 2.99 -12.02 -11.70
CA PHE A 31 2.37 -12.75 -10.59
C PHE A 31 3.26 -13.89 -10.08
N VAL A 32 3.81 -14.70 -10.97
CA VAL A 32 4.69 -15.81 -10.61
C VAL A 32 5.93 -15.29 -9.88
N GLN A 33 6.61 -14.29 -10.45
CA GLN A 33 7.79 -13.68 -9.85
C GLN A 33 7.49 -13.10 -8.47
N GLY A 34 6.39 -12.36 -8.35
CA GLY A 34 5.96 -11.75 -7.08
C GLY A 34 5.68 -12.82 -6.02
N PHE A 35 4.93 -13.85 -6.36
CA PHE A 35 4.61 -14.93 -5.41
C PHE A 35 5.85 -15.74 -5.01
N GLU A 36 6.74 -16.08 -5.92
CA GLU A 36 7.97 -16.83 -5.60
C GLU A 36 8.91 -16.04 -4.70
N THR A 37 9.05 -14.74 -4.92
CA THR A 37 9.92 -13.88 -4.12
C THR A 37 9.31 -13.61 -2.75
N LEU A 38 8.05 -13.19 -2.72
CA LEU A 38 7.42 -12.73 -1.49
C LEU A 38 6.94 -13.87 -0.57
N ALA A 39 6.81 -15.08 -1.05
CA ALA A 39 6.49 -16.24 -0.20
C ALA A 39 7.54 -16.50 0.91
N LYS A 40 8.72 -15.91 0.81
CA LYS A 40 9.88 -16.19 1.70
C LYS A 40 10.16 -15.04 2.68
N ILE A 41 9.44 -13.91 2.58
CA ILE A 41 9.77 -12.70 3.37
C ILE A 41 9.26 -12.74 4.82
N GLY A 42 8.41 -13.71 5.18
CA GLY A 42 7.77 -13.75 6.49
C GLY A 42 6.64 -12.72 6.67
N PRO A 43 6.19 -12.48 7.91
CA PRO A 43 5.15 -11.50 8.18
C PRO A 43 5.66 -10.08 7.95
N CYS A 44 4.92 -9.27 7.19
CA CYS A 44 5.31 -7.90 6.86
C CYS A 44 4.18 -6.91 7.14
N ILE A 45 4.54 -5.65 7.33
CA ILE A 45 3.62 -4.52 7.38
C ILE A 45 3.83 -3.68 6.11
N SER A 46 2.74 -3.39 5.39
CA SER A 46 2.78 -2.49 4.25
C SER A 46 2.61 -1.05 4.70
N ILE A 47 3.54 -0.17 4.32
CA ILE A 47 3.53 1.25 4.69
C ILE A 47 3.40 2.10 3.44
N PHE A 48 2.37 2.96 3.41
CA PHE A 48 2.06 3.87 2.32
C PHE A 48 2.14 5.32 2.76
N GLY A 49 2.51 6.21 1.85
CA GLY A 49 2.59 7.63 2.12
C GLY A 49 3.19 8.43 0.97
N SER A 50 3.38 9.72 1.19
CA SER A 50 3.84 10.64 0.16
C SER A 50 5.29 10.40 -0.27
N ALA A 51 5.53 10.24 -1.56
CA ALA A 51 6.87 10.26 -2.16
C ALA A 51 7.57 11.63 -2.06
N ARG A 52 6.85 12.69 -1.69
CA ARG A 52 7.37 14.07 -1.62
C ARG A 52 7.82 14.49 -0.22
N THR A 53 7.58 13.68 0.79
CA THR A 53 7.98 13.96 2.18
C THR A 53 9.48 13.81 2.31
N LYS A 54 10.18 14.89 2.67
CA LYS A 54 11.66 14.92 2.72
C LYS A 54 12.17 14.47 4.08
N PRO A 55 13.43 13.97 4.17
CA PRO A 55 14.14 13.79 5.45
C PRO A 55 14.09 15.06 6.31
N GLY A 56 13.93 14.90 7.61
CA GLY A 56 13.72 16.00 8.58
C GLY A 56 12.27 16.45 8.72
N HIS A 57 11.36 16.01 7.89
CA HIS A 57 9.94 16.24 8.09
C HIS A 57 9.39 15.30 9.18
N LYS A 58 8.51 15.81 10.05
CA LYS A 58 7.97 15.04 11.18
C LYS A 58 7.44 13.65 10.81
N TYR A 59 6.73 13.52 9.68
CA TYR A 59 6.19 12.24 9.23
C TYR A 59 7.24 11.32 8.61
N TYR A 60 8.33 11.86 8.05
CA TYR A 60 9.47 11.06 7.63
C TYR A 60 10.13 10.39 8.83
N GLU A 61 10.51 11.19 9.84
CA GLU A 61 11.18 10.67 11.04
C GLU A 61 10.27 9.71 11.82
N LEU A 62 9.00 10.04 11.97
CA LEU A 62 8.01 9.16 12.60
C LEU A 62 7.91 7.80 11.84
N THR A 63 7.94 7.83 10.50
CA THR A 63 7.90 6.60 9.70
C THR A 63 9.16 5.75 9.89
N VAL A 64 10.34 6.36 9.94
CA VAL A 64 11.59 5.64 10.25
C VAL A 64 11.49 4.95 11.61
N GLU A 65 10.98 5.64 12.61
CA GLU A 65 10.85 5.09 13.97
C GLU A 65 9.82 3.94 14.04
N ILE A 66 8.64 4.13 13.43
CA ILE A 66 7.62 3.07 13.33
C ILE A 66 8.19 1.82 12.66
N ALA A 67 8.79 1.98 11.48
CA ALA A 67 9.31 0.85 10.71
C ALA A 67 10.45 0.13 11.44
N LYS A 68 11.32 0.88 12.14
CA LYS A 68 12.37 0.33 12.97
C LYS A 68 11.80 -0.51 14.11
N LYS A 69 10.83 0.03 14.85
CA LYS A 69 10.18 -0.68 15.95
C LYS A 69 9.46 -1.94 15.49
N LEU A 70 8.74 -1.88 14.38
CA LEU A 70 8.07 -3.05 13.82
C LEU A 70 9.05 -4.12 13.35
N ALA A 71 10.20 -3.71 12.82
CA ALA A 71 11.26 -4.65 12.45
C ALA A 71 11.91 -5.30 13.69
N GLU A 72 12.10 -4.55 14.79
CA GLU A 72 12.53 -5.09 16.10
C GLU A 72 11.53 -6.11 16.67
N GLU A 73 10.23 -5.96 16.37
CA GLU A 73 9.16 -6.92 16.72
C GLU A 73 9.07 -8.13 15.77
N GLY A 74 9.93 -8.19 14.74
CA GLY A 74 10.00 -9.30 13.78
C GLY A 74 9.16 -9.15 12.52
N PHE A 75 8.55 -8.00 12.27
CA PHE A 75 7.86 -7.72 11.01
C PHE A 75 8.83 -7.20 9.96
N GLY A 76 8.72 -7.71 8.73
CA GLY A 76 9.30 -7.04 7.57
C GLY A 76 8.47 -5.81 7.16
N ILE A 77 9.06 -4.94 6.35
CA ILE A 77 8.38 -3.74 5.84
C ILE A 77 8.29 -3.80 4.33
N ILE A 78 7.07 -3.64 3.81
CA ILE A 78 6.79 -3.55 2.37
C ILE A 78 6.45 -2.09 2.05
N THR A 79 7.08 -1.55 1.01
CA THR A 79 6.78 -0.23 0.46
C THR A 79 6.74 -0.24 -1.06
N GLY A 80 6.36 0.89 -1.65
CA GLY A 80 6.44 1.10 -3.10
C GLY A 80 7.84 1.34 -3.65
N GLY A 81 8.89 1.25 -2.82
CA GLY A 81 10.29 1.32 -3.25
C GLY A 81 10.82 2.72 -3.61
N GLY A 82 9.96 3.72 -3.71
CA GLY A 82 10.33 5.09 -4.08
C GLY A 82 10.84 5.95 -2.92
N PRO A 83 10.98 7.28 -3.14
CA PRO A 83 11.45 8.23 -2.15
C PRO A 83 10.40 8.55 -1.08
N GLY A 84 10.74 9.44 -0.16
CA GLY A 84 9.85 10.01 0.83
C GLY A 84 9.46 9.03 1.94
N ILE A 85 8.17 8.83 2.17
CA ILE A 85 7.68 7.91 3.20
C ILE A 85 8.10 6.46 2.93
N MET A 86 8.15 6.06 1.67
CA MET A 86 8.61 4.72 1.28
C MET A 86 10.07 4.51 1.67
N GLU A 87 10.93 5.49 1.35
CA GLU A 87 12.34 5.49 1.77
C GLU A 87 12.48 5.49 3.29
N ALA A 88 11.69 6.32 4.00
CA ALA A 88 11.72 6.38 5.45
C ALA A 88 11.39 5.01 6.08
N ALA A 89 10.37 4.32 5.56
CA ALA A 89 9.96 3.01 6.04
C ALA A 89 11.03 1.93 5.77
N ASN A 90 11.56 1.87 4.56
CA ASN A 90 12.66 0.95 4.22
C ASN A 90 13.92 1.24 5.05
N LYS A 91 14.24 2.52 5.27
CA LYS A 91 15.35 2.93 6.16
C LYS A 91 15.17 2.42 7.59
N GLY A 92 13.98 2.57 8.14
CA GLY A 92 13.66 2.06 9.48
C GLY A 92 13.87 0.56 9.59
N ALA A 93 13.35 -0.23 8.64
CA ALA A 93 13.54 -1.67 8.57
C ALA A 93 15.03 -2.07 8.47
N SER A 94 15.76 -1.44 7.56
CA SER A 94 17.20 -1.67 7.35
C SER A 94 18.02 -1.36 8.60
N LEU A 95 17.72 -0.27 9.33
CA LEU A 95 18.39 0.09 10.57
C LEU A 95 18.23 -0.94 11.70
N ALA A 96 17.10 -1.65 11.72
CA ALA A 96 16.84 -2.73 12.67
C ALA A 96 17.31 -4.11 12.17
N GLY A 97 17.86 -4.22 10.96
CA GLY A 97 18.24 -5.49 10.35
C GLY A 97 17.04 -6.38 9.97
N GLY A 98 15.86 -5.79 9.82
CA GLY A 98 14.64 -6.47 9.37
C GLY A 98 14.52 -6.53 7.85
N ASN A 99 13.57 -7.34 7.35
CA ASN A 99 13.30 -7.43 5.91
C ASN A 99 12.78 -6.09 5.37
N SER A 100 13.46 -5.57 4.35
CA SER A 100 13.12 -4.31 3.68
C SER A 100 12.76 -4.58 2.22
N VAL A 101 11.45 -4.53 1.91
CA VAL A 101 10.89 -4.94 0.62
C VAL A 101 10.45 -3.72 -0.18
N GLY A 102 10.82 -3.67 -1.44
CA GLY A 102 10.39 -2.65 -2.39
C GLY A 102 9.59 -3.26 -3.54
N LEU A 103 8.35 -2.83 -3.70
CA LEU A 103 7.51 -3.17 -4.85
C LEU A 103 7.44 -1.94 -5.77
N ASN A 104 8.37 -1.85 -6.69
CA ASN A 104 8.50 -0.71 -7.59
C ASN A 104 7.47 -0.77 -8.71
N ILE A 105 7.22 0.36 -9.35
CA ILE A 105 6.42 0.46 -10.57
C ILE A 105 7.18 1.29 -11.58
N ASP A 106 7.26 0.82 -12.81
CA ASP A 106 7.88 1.60 -13.88
C ASP A 106 7.01 2.81 -14.21
N LEU A 107 7.49 3.99 -13.82
CA LEU A 107 6.82 5.27 -14.07
C LEU A 107 7.74 6.17 -14.90
N PRO A 108 7.20 6.88 -15.92
CA PRO A 108 8.01 7.75 -16.79
C PRO A 108 8.76 8.86 -16.05
N PHE A 109 8.43 9.11 -14.77
CA PHE A 109 8.97 10.25 -14.00
C PHE A 109 9.64 9.86 -12.68
N GLU A 110 9.58 8.58 -12.25
CA GLU A 110 10.24 8.07 -11.05
C GLU A 110 11.22 6.96 -11.44
N GLN A 111 12.52 7.22 -11.33
CA GLN A 111 13.55 6.29 -11.85
C GLN A 111 14.49 5.73 -10.81
N ASN A 112 14.34 6.06 -9.52
CA ASN A 112 15.30 5.61 -8.52
C ASN A 112 14.61 4.87 -7.37
N GLU A 113 14.99 3.61 -7.24
CA GLU A 113 14.76 2.85 -6.00
C GLU A 113 15.45 3.55 -4.83
N ASN A 114 14.85 3.50 -3.65
CA ASN A 114 15.52 3.99 -2.47
C ASN A 114 16.64 2.99 -2.03
N PRO A 115 17.75 3.48 -1.44
CA PRO A 115 18.93 2.66 -1.18
C PRO A 115 18.78 1.68 0.00
N PHE A 116 17.64 1.67 0.67
CA PHE A 116 17.41 0.87 1.89
C PHE A 116 16.63 -0.43 1.64
N ILE A 117 16.31 -0.74 0.38
CA ILE A 117 15.66 -1.99 0.00
C ILE A 117 16.69 -3.12 -0.07
N ASP A 118 16.33 -4.30 0.42
CA ASP A 118 17.15 -5.49 0.26
C ASP A 118 17.20 -5.89 -1.22
N ARG A 119 18.39 -6.12 -1.76
CA ARG A 119 18.59 -6.37 -3.20
C ARG A 119 17.80 -7.58 -3.75
N ASP A 120 17.61 -8.59 -2.91
CA ASP A 120 16.88 -9.81 -3.25
C ASP A 120 15.36 -9.67 -3.04
N LYS A 121 14.89 -8.49 -2.56
CA LYS A 121 13.48 -8.18 -2.25
C LYS A 121 13.01 -6.90 -2.95
N SER A 122 13.75 -6.46 -3.98
CA SER A 122 13.31 -5.41 -4.89
C SER A 122 12.65 -6.04 -6.11
N LEU A 123 11.40 -5.66 -6.37
CA LEU A 123 10.59 -6.17 -7.46
C LEU A 123 10.06 -5.01 -8.30
N ASP A 124 10.19 -5.11 -9.62
CA ASP A 124 9.65 -4.14 -10.57
C ASP A 124 8.39 -4.68 -11.23
N PHE A 125 7.37 -3.85 -11.33
CA PHE A 125 6.08 -4.17 -11.95
C PHE A 125 5.75 -3.18 -13.07
N ASP A 126 5.24 -3.69 -14.19
CA ASP A 126 4.63 -2.89 -15.25
C ASP A 126 3.14 -2.63 -14.98
N TYR A 127 2.49 -3.51 -14.18
CA TYR A 127 1.04 -3.48 -13.96
C TYR A 127 0.68 -3.12 -12.53
N PHE A 128 -0.02 -1.99 -12.35
CA PHE A 128 -0.50 -1.53 -11.04
C PHE A 128 -1.30 -2.59 -10.29
N PHE A 129 -2.23 -3.27 -10.95
CA PHE A 129 -3.09 -4.25 -10.31
C PHE A 129 -2.34 -5.51 -9.83
N VAL A 130 -1.26 -5.92 -10.50
CA VAL A 130 -0.40 -7.01 -10.02
C VAL A 130 0.30 -6.57 -8.74
N ARG A 131 0.91 -5.39 -8.76
CA ARG A 131 1.59 -4.79 -7.62
C ARG A 131 0.67 -4.65 -6.41
N LYS A 132 -0.58 -4.21 -6.60
CA LYS A 132 -1.60 -4.09 -5.54
C LYS A 132 -1.88 -5.44 -4.84
N VAL A 133 -1.97 -6.51 -5.60
CA VAL A 133 -2.11 -7.87 -5.06
C VAL A 133 -0.91 -8.23 -4.18
N MET A 134 0.31 -7.87 -4.58
CA MET A 134 1.52 -8.15 -3.81
C MET A 134 1.59 -7.36 -2.51
N PHE A 135 1.19 -6.08 -2.51
CA PHE A 135 1.10 -5.28 -1.30
C PHE A 135 0.18 -5.89 -0.25
N THR A 136 -0.90 -6.48 -0.71
CA THR A 136 -2.02 -6.89 0.14
C THR A 136 -1.90 -8.34 0.61
N LYS A 137 -1.41 -9.25 -0.25
CA LYS A 137 -1.36 -10.67 0.05
C LYS A 137 -0.49 -11.02 1.27
N TYR A 138 0.66 -10.42 1.38
CA TYR A 138 1.66 -10.76 2.41
C TYR A 138 1.66 -9.80 3.61
N ALA A 139 0.85 -8.73 3.55
CA ALA A 139 0.76 -7.78 4.64
C ALA A 139 -0.03 -8.34 5.82
N GLN A 140 0.53 -8.16 7.00
CA GLN A 140 -0.11 -8.44 8.29
C GLN A 140 -0.71 -7.16 8.91
N GLY A 141 -0.55 -6.04 8.27
CA GLY A 141 -1.11 -4.76 8.66
C GLY A 141 -0.77 -3.69 7.62
N PHE A 142 -1.54 -2.65 7.64
CA PHE A 142 -1.41 -1.52 6.72
C PHE A 142 -1.27 -0.23 7.50
N ILE A 143 -0.23 0.53 7.22
CA ILE A 143 -0.01 1.84 7.83
C ILE A 143 -0.06 2.91 6.74
N MET A 144 -1.02 3.81 6.88
CA MET A 144 -1.26 4.93 5.98
C MET A 144 -0.71 6.21 6.59
N MET A 145 0.45 6.64 6.12
CA MET A 145 1.02 7.96 6.43
C MET A 145 0.35 9.03 5.56
N PRO A 146 0.43 10.31 5.91
CA PRO A 146 -0.04 11.38 5.04
C PRO A 146 0.54 11.28 3.64
N GLY A 147 -0.35 11.35 2.61
CA GLY A 147 0.08 11.14 1.22
C GLY A 147 -0.86 11.72 0.17
N GLY A 148 -0.58 11.44 -1.09
CA GLY A 148 -1.37 11.89 -2.23
C GLY A 148 -2.29 10.80 -2.78
N TRP A 149 -2.58 10.89 -4.09
CA TRP A 149 -3.51 9.98 -4.78
C TRP A 149 -3.13 8.51 -4.65
N GLY A 150 -1.85 8.16 -4.78
CA GLY A 150 -1.42 6.77 -4.64
C GLY A 150 -1.65 6.22 -3.23
N THR A 151 -1.48 7.04 -2.18
CA THR A 151 -1.80 6.64 -0.81
C THR A 151 -3.30 6.46 -0.61
N MET A 152 -4.12 7.34 -1.18
CA MET A 152 -5.59 7.23 -1.12
C MET A 152 -6.10 6.03 -1.91
N ASP A 153 -5.51 5.72 -3.05
CA ASP A 153 -5.83 4.55 -3.87
C ASP A 153 -5.63 3.25 -3.08
N GLU A 154 -4.50 3.10 -2.40
CA GLU A 154 -4.25 1.94 -1.53
C GLU A 154 -5.13 1.96 -0.26
N PHE A 155 -5.37 3.14 0.32
CA PHE A 155 -6.26 3.28 1.48
C PHE A 155 -7.67 2.75 1.18
N PHE A 156 -8.30 3.21 0.10
CA PHE A 156 -9.66 2.80 -0.23
C PHE A 156 -9.74 1.36 -0.73
N GLU A 157 -8.72 0.85 -1.40
CA GLU A 157 -8.67 -0.57 -1.78
C GLU A 157 -8.61 -1.46 -0.55
N VAL A 158 -7.67 -1.21 0.36
CA VAL A 158 -7.51 -1.99 1.60
C VAL A 158 -8.79 -1.91 2.44
N ALA A 159 -9.36 -0.71 2.63
CA ALA A 159 -10.61 -0.52 3.36
C ALA A 159 -11.75 -1.36 2.76
N THR A 160 -11.88 -1.36 1.42
CA THR A 160 -12.90 -2.14 0.71
C THR A 160 -12.69 -3.65 0.88
N LEU A 161 -11.45 -4.12 0.80
CA LEU A 161 -11.13 -5.55 0.93
C LEU A 161 -11.37 -6.07 2.35
N ILE A 162 -11.12 -5.26 3.38
CA ILE A 162 -11.43 -5.59 4.77
C ILE A 162 -12.95 -5.57 4.99
N GLN A 163 -13.64 -4.50 4.56
CA GLN A 163 -15.09 -4.36 4.67
C GLN A 163 -15.84 -5.53 4.03
N THR A 164 -15.41 -5.92 2.83
CA THR A 164 -16.06 -7.01 2.06
C THR A 164 -15.62 -8.41 2.51
N ARG A 165 -14.77 -8.51 3.53
CA ARG A 165 -14.19 -9.76 4.05
C ARG A 165 -13.47 -10.58 2.98
N LYS A 166 -12.87 -9.91 2.01
CA LYS A 166 -11.97 -10.55 1.03
C LYS A 166 -10.60 -10.82 1.63
N PHE A 167 -10.25 -10.10 2.70
CA PHE A 167 -9.13 -10.37 3.57
C PHE A 167 -9.58 -11.03 4.88
N THR A 168 -8.66 -11.72 5.53
CA THR A 168 -8.75 -11.95 6.96
C THR A 168 -8.79 -10.59 7.68
N GLN A 169 -9.30 -10.55 8.90
CA GLN A 169 -9.19 -9.31 9.69
C GLN A 169 -7.71 -8.91 9.78
N THR A 170 -7.39 -7.74 9.28
CA THR A 170 -6.01 -7.22 9.20
C THR A 170 -6.01 -5.78 9.71
N PRO A 171 -5.10 -5.41 10.60
CA PRO A 171 -5.01 -4.05 11.13
C PRO A 171 -4.82 -3.01 10.03
N MET A 172 -5.63 -1.96 10.06
CA MET A 172 -5.49 -0.79 9.20
C MET A 172 -5.35 0.46 10.06
N ILE A 173 -4.22 1.15 9.93
CA ILE A 173 -3.81 2.25 10.79
C ILE A 173 -3.53 3.48 9.93
N CYS A 174 -4.10 4.60 10.29
CA CYS A 174 -3.79 5.93 9.74
C CYS A 174 -2.93 6.71 10.73
N MET A 175 -1.80 7.22 10.28
CA MET A 175 -0.88 8.01 11.12
C MET A 175 -1.06 9.50 10.91
N GLY A 176 -1.26 10.23 12.00
CA GLY A 176 -1.39 11.68 11.98
C GLY A 176 -2.84 12.15 11.93
N SER A 177 -3.47 12.25 13.10
CA SER A 177 -4.86 12.67 13.29
C SER A 177 -5.16 14.01 12.60
N ALA A 178 -4.22 14.96 12.65
CA ALA A 178 -4.34 16.27 12.00
C ALA A 178 -4.51 16.19 10.46
N TYR A 179 -4.03 15.12 9.84
CA TYR A 179 -4.20 14.91 8.40
C TYR A 179 -5.49 14.13 8.10
N TRP A 180 -5.77 13.07 8.86
CA TRP A 180 -6.83 12.12 8.53
C TRP A 180 -8.20 12.51 9.03
N ASN A 181 -8.33 13.25 10.14
CA ASN A 181 -9.63 13.56 10.74
C ASN A 181 -10.62 14.22 9.77
N GLY A 182 -10.14 15.14 8.92
CA GLY A 182 -11.01 15.79 7.94
C GLY A 182 -11.65 14.83 6.93
N LEU A 183 -10.90 13.81 6.49
CA LEU A 183 -11.44 12.76 5.61
C LEU A 183 -12.43 11.87 6.36
N PHE A 184 -12.12 11.48 7.59
CA PHE A 184 -13.00 10.65 8.42
C PHE A 184 -14.28 11.38 8.80
N ASP A 185 -14.22 12.67 9.09
CA ASP A 185 -15.39 13.50 9.35
C ASP A 185 -16.29 13.59 8.11
N TRP A 186 -15.70 13.77 6.93
CA TRP A 186 -16.44 13.74 5.67
C TRP A 186 -17.08 12.38 5.41
N MET A 187 -16.34 11.28 5.57
CA MET A 187 -16.88 9.92 5.40
C MET A 187 -18.02 9.64 6.38
N ARG A 188 -17.88 10.07 7.64
CA ARG A 188 -18.92 9.93 8.65
C ARG A 188 -20.18 10.73 8.28
N THR A 189 -20.02 12.03 8.04
CA THR A 189 -21.17 12.93 7.84
C THR A 189 -21.87 12.67 6.50
N ILE A 190 -21.08 12.46 5.43
CA ILE A 190 -21.65 12.33 4.09
C ILE A 190 -21.92 10.87 3.75
N MET A 191 -20.90 10.00 3.80
CA MET A 191 -21.06 8.61 3.31
C MET A 191 -21.91 7.76 4.26
N LEU A 192 -21.76 7.93 5.58
CA LEU A 192 -22.49 7.13 6.56
C LEU A 192 -23.85 7.74 6.91
N GLU A 193 -23.88 9.00 7.39
CA GLU A 193 -25.09 9.60 7.96
C GLU A 193 -26.04 10.13 6.89
N THR A 194 -25.54 10.80 5.85
CA THR A 194 -26.39 11.43 4.82
C THR A 194 -26.80 10.44 3.74
N GLU A 195 -25.81 9.77 3.12
CA GLU A 195 -26.03 8.93 1.93
C GLU A 195 -26.23 7.44 2.27
N SER A 196 -25.92 7.04 3.49
CA SER A 196 -26.03 5.63 3.96
C SER A 196 -25.23 4.64 3.07
N ASN A 197 -24.09 5.07 2.55
CA ASN A 197 -23.20 4.27 1.70
C ASN A 197 -22.22 3.43 2.50
N LEU A 198 -22.10 3.66 3.81
CA LEU A 198 -21.30 2.90 4.76
C LEU A 198 -22.19 2.34 5.87
N SER A 199 -21.71 1.27 6.52
CA SER A 199 -22.29 0.75 7.75
C SER A 199 -21.59 1.37 8.98
N PRO A 200 -22.25 1.44 10.15
CA PRO A 200 -21.63 2.06 11.34
C PRO A 200 -20.26 1.47 11.72
N GLY A 201 -20.03 0.17 11.53
CA GLY A 201 -18.77 -0.49 11.85
C GLY A 201 -17.65 -0.29 10.83
N ASP A 202 -17.94 0.25 9.63
CA ASP A 202 -16.94 0.34 8.55
C ASP A 202 -15.82 1.35 8.87
N LEU A 203 -16.13 2.42 9.58
CA LEU A 203 -15.13 3.39 10.02
C LEU A 203 -14.34 2.93 11.25
N GLU A 204 -14.92 2.05 12.08
CA GLU A 204 -14.27 1.55 13.30
C GLU A 204 -13.15 0.55 13.04
N MET A 205 -13.16 -0.08 11.86
CA MET A 205 -12.10 -1.02 11.45
C MET A 205 -10.75 -0.34 11.21
N ILE A 206 -10.74 1.00 11.04
CA ILE A 206 -9.55 1.80 10.79
C ILE A 206 -9.20 2.58 12.06
N LYS A 207 -7.95 2.48 12.51
CA LYS A 207 -7.47 3.21 13.69
C LYS A 207 -6.66 4.44 13.26
N ILE A 208 -6.80 5.53 14.01
CA ILE A 208 -6.00 6.75 13.81
C ILE A 208 -5.12 6.92 15.03
N PHE A 209 -3.81 6.99 14.82
CA PHE A 209 -2.80 7.16 15.86
C PHE A 209 -1.85 8.32 15.53
N ASP A 210 -1.19 8.83 16.57
CA ASP A 210 -0.21 9.91 16.43
C ASP A 210 1.20 9.51 16.90
N THR A 211 1.33 8.37 17.59
CA THR A 211 2.59 7.92 18.19
C THR A 211 2.98 6.50 17.74
N VAL A 212 4.29 6.22 17.84
CA VAL A 212 4.85 4.89 17.53
C VAL A 212 4.33 3.84 18.50
N ASP A 213 4.27 4.18 19.79
CA ASP A 213 3.88 3.25 20.84
C ASP A 213 2.43 2.78 20.69
N GLU A 214 1.51 3.65 20.24
CA GLU A 214 0.11 3.27 19.93
C GLU A 214 0.05 2.23 18.82
N VAL A 215 0.85 2.41 17.75
CA VAL A 215 0.92 1.46 16.63
C VAL A 215 1.41 0.09 17.08
N VAL A 216 2.52 0.07 17.80
CA VAL A 216 3.15 -1.18 18.28
C VAL A 216 2.22 -1.89 19.24
N ALA A 217 1.68 -1.18 20.24
CA ALA A 217 0.76 -1.76 21.21
C ALA A 217 -0.49 -2.35 20.55
N TYR A 218 -1.08 -1.63 19.58
CA TYR A 218 -2.25 -2.10 18.85
C TYR A 218 -1.96 -3.36 18.03
N LEU A 219 -0.82 -3.44 17.34
CA LEU A 219 -0.44 -4.61 16.56
C LEU A 219 -0.14 -5.81 17.47
N GLN A 220 0.57 -5.61 18.59
CA GLN A 220 0.84 -6.66 19.57
C GLN A 220 -0.46 -7.20 20.17
N GLU A 221 -1.38 -6.33 20.60
CA GLU A 221 -2.69 -6.74 21.11
C GLU A 221 -3.48 -7.53 20.07
N PHE A 222 -3.54 -7.03 18.82
CA PHE A 222 -4.25 -7.68 17.74
C PHE A 222 -3.73 -9.12 17.52
N TYR A 223 -2.42 -9.31 17.44
CA TYR A 223 -1.80 -10.62 17.20
C TYR A 223 -1.71 -11.52 18.43
N THR A 224 -2.09 -11.04 19.61
CA THR A 224 -2.36 -11.93 20.76
C THR A 224 -3.59 -12.83 20.50
N HIS A 225 -4.55 -12.34 19.74
CA HIS A 225 -5.81 -13.02 19.46
C HIS A 225 -5.97 -13.55 18.03
N ASN A 226 -5.09 -13.15 17.12
CA ASN A 226 -5.13 -13.49 15.69
C ASN A 226 -3.83 -14.16 15.24
N LYS A 227 -3.93 -15.01 14.22
CA LYS A 227 -2.76 -15.71 13.66
C LYS A 227 -2.16 -14.90 12.51
N LEU A 228 -0.83 -14.95 12.41
CA LEU A 228 -0.09 -14.46 11.24
C LEU A 228 -0.30 -15.42 10.07
N GLN A 229 -0.82 -14.94 8.96
CA GLN A 229 -1.03 -15.74 7.74
C GLN A 229 -1.22 -14.83 6.53
N PRO A 230 -0.89 -15.29 5.30
CA PRO A 230 -1.24 -14.55 4.10
C PRO A 230 -2.75 -14.26 4.03
N ASN A 231 -3.12 -13.11 3.46
CA ASN A 231 -4.52 -12.66 3.45
C ASN A 231 -5.44 -13.46 2.52
N PHE A 232 -4.89 -14.14 1.53
CA PHE A 232 -5.63 -15.01 0.60
C PHE A 232 -4.67 -15.96 -0.13
#